data_dcd313721e73a110f27f017c28780556
#
_entry.id   dcd313721e73a110f27f017c28780556
#
_cell.length_a   1.000
_cell.length_b   1.000
_cell.length_c   1.000
_cell.angle_alpha   90.00
_cell.angle_beta   90.00
_cell.angle_gamma   90.00
#
_symmetry.space_group_name_H-M   'P 1'
#
loop_
_entity.id
_entity.type
_entity.pdbx_description
1 polymer ?
#
loop_
_entity_poly.entity_id
_entity_poly.type
_entity_poly.pdbx_seq_one_letter_code
_entity_poly.pdbx_strand_id
1 'polypeptide(L)'
;MVSKNIYKEVLEEYEILLINAKKRFNERRELCYKKCPRIKEIEDELNMTSVKIAKAVIKANKLEKEKYLEEIKNINEKLKAEKRKLMRENGFTDSFFEDIYICKKCKDTGFIDNKECNCFKQKLINKAYDMSNIAEIIKVENFDSFSLDYYSKEKKEGEEMSPFENMGLILKKCTNFIEEFDEKFTNLVFYGNTGLGKTFLCRSIAKDLLDKGKIVLYITSGNLFEMFEKQQFDKDNKDVDENILNLTKEADLLIIDDLGTEFITSFSNTELFEIINSRILSRKPTLISTNLSPEELTANYSRRIVSRLYGDYQMVKFYGNDIRVLKKLKDKV
;
A
#
# COMPACT_ATOMS: atom_id res chain seq x y z
N MET A 1 -19.74 -1.14 4.97
CA MET A 1 -19.47 -0.34 3.73
C MET A 1 -18.85 0.97 4.16
N VAL A 2 -17.70 1.36 3.62
CA VAL A 2 -17.16 2.73 3.72
C VAL A 2 -18.32 3.68 3.44
N SER A 3 -18.45 4.81 4.15
CA SER A 3 -19.53 5.78 3.93
C SER A 3 -19.83 5.88 2.44
N LYS A 4 -21.10 5.80 2.05
CA LYS A 4 -21.50 5.97 0.63
C LYS A 4 -20.84 7.20 0.00
N ASN A 5 -20.54 8.20 0.82
CA ASN A 5 -19.88 9.42 0.41
C ASN A 5 -18.39 9.18 0.09
N ILE A 6 -17.63 8.52 0.97
CA ILE A 6 -16.20 8.21 0.75
C ILE A 6 -16.02 7.29 -0.46
N TYR A 7 -16.87 6.27 -0.58
CA TYR A 7 -16.84 5.36 -1.72
C TYR A 7 -17.08 6.11 -3.04
N LYS A 8 -18.08 6.99 -3.04
CA LYS A 8 -18.40 7.84 -4.20
C LYS A 8 -17.26 8.79 -4.55
N GLU A 9 -16.67 9.45 -3.56
CA GLU A 9 -15.52 10.33 -3.76
C GLU A 9 -14.32 9.59 -4.37
N VAL A 10 -14.03 8.37 -3.90
CA VAL A 10 -12.95 7.56 -4.46
C VAL A 10 -13.27 7.15 -5.90
N LEU A 11 -14.53 6.81 -6.23
CA LEU A 11 -14.94 6.54 -7.60
C LEU A 11 -14.72 7.76 -8.51
N GLU A 12 -15.15 8.94 -8.08
CA GLU A 12 -14.96 10.19 -8.81
C GLU A 12 -13.46 10.47 -9.09
N GLU A 13 -12.59 10.19 -8.11
CA GLU A 13 -11.14 10.29 -8.33
C GLU A 13 -10.63 9.31 -9.40
N TYR A 14 -11.15 8.08 -9.45
CA TYR A 14 -10.79 7.12 -10.49
C TYR A 14 -11.30 7.52 -11.87
N GLU A 15 -12.46 8.14 -11.97
CA GLU A 15 -12.94 8.75 -13.22
C GLU A 15 -11.98 9.84 -13.70
N ILE A 16 -11.51 10.71 -12.82
CA ILE A 16 -10.50 11.73 -13.13
C ILE A 16 -9.17 11.09 -13.57
N LEU A 17 -8.73 10.03 -12.90
CA LEU A 17 -7.52 9.30 -13.28
C LEU A 17 -7.62 8.73 -14.69
N LEU A 18 -8.76 8.15 -15.06
CA LEU A 18 -9.03 7.62 -16.39
C LEU A 18 -9.04 8.72 -17.45
N ILE A 19 -9.68 9.86 -17.16
CA ILE A 19 -9.68 11.03 -18.06
C ILE A 19 -8.26 11.51 -18.31
N ASN A 20 -7.46 11.63 -17.23
CA ASN A 20 -6.07 12.05 -17.32
C ASN A 20 -5.19 11.02 -18.06
N ALA A 21 -5.42 9.73 -17.86
CA ALA A 21 -4.72 8.67 -18.59
C ALA A 21 -5.06 8.75 -20.10
N LYS A 22 -6.32 8.95 -20.45
CA LYS A 22 -6.77 9.12 -21.83
C LYS A 22 -6.15 10.37 -22.47
N LYS A 23 -6.05 11.47 -21.74
CA LYS A 23 -5.37 12.69 -22.19
C LYS A 23 -3.90 12.42 -22.48
N ARG A 24 -3.16 11.83 -21.52
CA ARG A 24 -1.76 11.44 -21.72
C ARG A 24 -1.56 10.50 -22.90
N PHE A 25 -2.47 9.53 -23.09
CA PHE A 25 -2.45 8.63 -24.24
C PHE A 25 -2.54 9.40 -25.55
N ASN A 26 -3.52 10.31 -25.67
CA ASN A 26 -3.71 11.11 -26.88
C ASN A 26 -2.52 12.02 -27.16
N GLU A 27 -1.97 12.68 -26.13
CA GLU A 27 -0.76 13.53 -26.26
C GLU A 27 0.44 12.70 -26.77
N ARG A 28 0.66 11.51 -26.23
CA ARG A 28 1.74 10.61 -26.69
C ARG A 28 1.48 10.12 -28.12
N ARG A 29 0.25 9.84 -28.46
CA ARG A 29 -0.15 9.45 -29.83
C ARG A 29 0.11 10.55 -30.83
N GLU A 30 -0.27 11.78 -30.52
CA GLU A 30 0.01 12.94 -31.37
C GLU A 30 1.52 13.19 -31.54
N LEU A 31 2.33 12.99 -30.48
CA LEU A 31 3.78 13.05 -30.60
C LEU A 31 4.33 12.00 -31.56
N CYS A 32 3.82 10.76 -31.52
CA CYS A 32 4.19 9.71 -32.45
C CYS A 32 3.82 10.09 -33.90
N TYR A 33 2.61 10.59 -34.11
CA TYR A 33 2.14 10.97 -35.45
C TYR A 33 2.92 12.13 -36.05
N LYS A 34 3.28 13.14 -35.21
CA LYS A 34 4.13 14.27 -35.66
C LYS A 34 5.52 13.80 -36.04
N LYS A 35 6.08 12.82 -35.34
CA LYS A 35 7.43 12.31 -35.57
C LYS A 35 7.49 11.33 -36.76
N CYS A 36 6.45 10.51 -36.91
CA CYS A 36 6.31 9.53 -37.98
C CYS A 36 4.84 9.41 -38.45
N PRO A 37 4.40 10.17 -39.48
CA PRO A 37 3.02 10.14 -39.96
C PRO A 37 2.55 8.75 -40.42
N ARG A 38 3.46 7.89 -40.87
CA ARG A 38 3.14 6.52 -41.31
C ARG A 38 2.55 5.68 -40.15
N ILE A 39 2.88 5.97 -38.89
CA ILE A 39 2.28 5.29 -37.72
C ILE A 39 0.77 5.58 -37.67
N LYS A 40 0.34 6.81 -37.98
CA LYS A 40 -1.08 7.15 -38.03
C LYS A 40 -1.79 6.38 -39.16
N GLU A 41 -1.21 6.36 -40.37
CA GLU A 41 -1.77 5.61 -41.49
C GLU A 41 -1.96 4.13 -41.17
N ILE A 42 -0.95 3.51 -40.51
CA ILE A 42 -1.03 2.11 -40.07
C ILE A 42 -2.17 1.91 -39.06
N GLU A 43 -2.36 2.82 -38.10
CA GLU A 43 -3.48 2.73 -37.14
C GLU A 43 -4.83 2.86 -37.86
N ASP A 44 -4.96 3.76 -38.82
CA ASP A 44 -6.17 3.91 -39.65
C ASP A 44 -6.41 2.64 -40.47
N GLU A 45 -5.39 2.06 -41.10
CA GLU A 45 -5.48 0.77 -41.81
C GLU A 45 -5.94 -0.37 -40.88
N LEU A 46 -5.37 -0.47 -39.66
CA LEU A 46 -5.77 -1.47 -38.66
C LEU A 46 -7.23 -1.29 -38.22
N ASN A 47 -7.69 -0.06 -38.02
CA ASN A 47 -9.08 0.23 -37.68
C ASN A 47 -10.03 -0.17 -38.83
N MET A 48 -9.65 0.10 -40.08
CA MET A 48 -10.43 -0.30 -41.26
C MET A 48 -10.51 -1.82 -41.42
N THR A 49 -9.43 -2.57 -41.08
CA THR A 49 -9.49 -4.05 -41.13
C THR A 49 -10.45 -4.61 -40.09
N SER A 50 -10.55 -4.00 -38.91
CA SER A 50 -11.53 -4.38 -37.87
C SER A 50 -12.98 -4.24 -38.36
N VAL A 51 -13.29 -3.16 -39.09
CA VAL A 51 -14.61 -2.95 -39.71
C VAL A 51 -14.87 -3.98 -40.82
N LYS A 52 -13.85 -4.33 -41.62
CA LYS A 52 -13.95 -5.36 -42.66
C LYS A 52 -14.23 -6.74 -42.05
N ILE A 53 -13.59 -7.09 -40.95
CA ILE A 53 -13.86 -8.35 -40.20
C ILE A 53 -15.32 -8.38 -39.76
N ALA A 54 -15.82 -7.32 -39.12
CA ALA A 54 -17.20 -7.26 -38.67
C ALA A 54 -18.22 -7.47 -39.82
N LYS A 55 -17.97 -6.86 -40.96
CA LYS A 55 -18.81 -7.02 -42.17
C LYS A 55 -18.73 -8.43 -42.75
N ALA A 56 -17.55 -9.06 -42.75
CA ALA A 56 -17.36 -10.40 -43.30
C ALA A 56 -18.02 -11.49 -42.42
N VAL A 57 -18.00 -11.29 -41.09
CA VAL A 57 -18.67 -12.20 -40.13
C VAL A 57 -20.18 -12.26 -40.39
N ILE A 58 -20.77 -11.19 -40.88
CA ILE A 58 -22.22 -11.07 -41.13
C ILE A 58 -22.65 -11.66 -42.49
N LYS A 59 -21.75 -11.69 -43.50
CA LYS A 59 -22.14 -11.90 -44.91
C LYS A 59 -21.64 -13.20 -45.56
N ALA A 60 -20.69 -13.96 -45.00
CA ALA A 60 -19.98 -15.03 -45.72
C ALA A 60 -20.33 -16.46 -45.29
N ASN A 61 -20.28 -17.43 -46.26
CA ASN A 61 -20.31 -18.88 -46.02
C ASN A 61 -19.06 -19.33 -45.25
N LYS A 62 -19.16 -20.41 -44.47
CA LYS A 62 -18.18 -20.82 -43.48
C LYS A 62 -16.74 -20.99 -44.01
N LEU A 63 -16.56 -21.53 -45.23
CA LEU A 63 -15.24 -21.78 -45.85
C LEU A 63 -14.57 -20.47 -46.38
N GLU A 64 -15.33 -19.58 -46.97
CA GLU A 64 -14.83 -18.28 -47.43
C GLU A 64 -14.48 -17.35 -46.28
N LYS A 65 -15.22 -17.49 -45.17
CA LYS A 65 -14.98 -16.74 -43.94
C LYS A 65 -13.62 -17.08 -43.31
N GLU A 66 -13.25 -18.36 -43.23
CA GLU A 66 -11.98 -18.79 -42.64
C GLU A 66 -10.77 -18.27 -43.40
N LYS A 67 -10.77 -18.42 -44.76
CA LYS A 67 -9.70 -17.88 -45.61
C LYS A 67 -9.56 -16.36 -45.47
N TYR A 68 -10.67 -15.65 -45.49
CA TYR A 68 -10.67 -14.16 -45.42
C TYR A 68 -10.20 -13.68 -44.06
N LEU A 69 -10.57 -14.35 -42.96
CA LEU A 69 -10.09 -14.03 -41.62
C LEU A 69 -8.58 -14.29 -41.47
N GLU A 70 -8.05 -15.33 -42.11
CA GLU A 70 -6.62 -15.64 -42.10
C GLU A 70 -5.81 -14.60 -42.92
N GLU A 71 -6.30 -14.17 -44.05
CA GLU A 71 -5.70 -13.08 -44.85
C GLU A 71 -5.65 -11.77 -44.04
N ILE A 72 -6.75 -11.38 -43.41
CA ILE A 72 -6.79 -10.16 -42.58
C ILE A 72 -5.86 -10.28 -41.39
N LYS A 73 -5.79 -11.45 -40.74
CA LYS A 73 -4.87 -11.71 -39.64
C LYS A 73 -3.42 -11.49 -40.07
N ASN A 74 -3.03 -12.03 -41.21
CA ASN A 74 -1.69 -11.89 -41.78
C ASN A 74 -1.37 -10.40 -42.11
N ILE A 75 -2.32 -9.66 -42.65
CA ILE A 75 -2.18 -8.22 -42.93
C ILE A 75 -1.99 -7.47 -41.61
N ASN A 76 -2.83 -7.74 -40.61
CA ASN A 76 -2.74 -7.07 -39.32
C ASN A 76 -1.41 -7.36 -38.58
N GLU A 77 -0.89 -8.60 -38.69
CA GLU A 77 0.42 -8.93 -38.11
C GLU A 77 1.56 -8.17 -38.76
N LYS A 78 1.54 -8.04 -40.11
CA LYS A 78 2.51 -7.23 -40.87
C LYS A 78 2.45 -5.75 -40.45
N LEU A 79 1.25 -5.18 -40.43
CA LEU A 79 1.05 -3.77 -40.02
C LEU A 79 1.49 -3.53 -38.56
N LYS A 80 1.19 -4.44 -37.65
CA LYS A 80 1.65 -4.34 -36.25
C LYS A 80 3.17 -4.47 -36.13
N ALA A 81 3.82 -5.30 -36.95
CA ALA A 81 5.26 -5.44 -36.99
C ALA A 81 5.92 -4.16 -37.54
N GLU A 82 5.39 -3.61 -38.66
CA GLU A 82 5.83 -2.33 -39.25
C GLU A 82 5.71 -1.18 -38.23
N LYS A 83 4.56 -1.07 -37.54
CA LYS A 83 4.35 -0.07 -36.48
C LYS A 83 5.39 -0.17 -35.38
N ARG A 84 5.65 -1.37 -34.86
CA ARG A 84 6.66 -1.58 -33.79
C ARG A 84 8.06 -1.19 -34.24
N LYS A 85 8.43 -1.53 -35.48
CA LYS A 85 9.71 -1.16 -36.05
C LYS A 85 9.85 0.36 -36.15
N LEU A 86 8.85 1.06 -36.74
CA LEU A 86 8.85 2.51 -36.86
C LEU A 86 8.86 3.23 -35.51
N MET A 87 8.18 2.70 -34.50
CA MET A 87 8.24 3.24 -33.14
C MET A 87 9.66 3.20 -32.59
N ARG A 88 10.33 2.05 -32.66
CA ARG A 88 11.72 1.89 -32.17
C ARG A 88 12.70 2.78 -32.93
N GLU A 89 12.61 2.85 -34.24
CA GLU A 89 13.45 3.70 -35.11
C GLU A 89 13.31 5.19 -34.78
N ASN A 90 12.12 5.60 -34.30
CA ASN A 90 11.85 6.96 -33.86
C ASN A 90 12.08 7.22 -32.38
N GLY A 91 12.69 6.24 -31.65
CA GLY A 91 13.09 6.39 -30.25
C GLY A 91 11.95 6.21 -29.23
N PHE A 92 10.84 5.58 -29.62
CA PHE A 92 9.75 5.22 -28.70
C PHE A 92 9.96 3.80 -28.16
N THR A 93 9.82 3.63 -26.84
CA THR A 93 9.89 2.31 -26.18
C THR A 93 8.62 1.49 -26.43
N ASP A 94 8.73 0.17 -26.29
CA ASP A 94 7.56 -0.71 -26.39
C ASP A 94 6.50 -0.41 -25.30
N SER A 95 6.91 0.09 -24.13
CA SER A 95 6.03 0.51 -23.03
C SER A 95 5.50 1.93 -23.14
N PHE A 96 5.83 2.68 -24.21
CA PHE A 96 5.51 4.11 -24.33
C PHE A 96 4.01 4.44 -24.14
N PHE A 97 3.14 3.53 -24.52
CA PHE A 97 1.69 3.66 -24.33
C PHE A 97 1.15 2.96 -23.09
N GLU A 98 1.97 2.16 -22.40
CA GLU A 98 1.56 1.43 -21.19
C GLU A 98 1.82 2.22 -19.91
N ASP A 99 2.87 3.05 -19.90
CA ASP A 99 3.29 3.86 -18.73
C ASP A 99 2.39 5.09 -18.48
N ILE A 100 1.22 5.15 -19.08
CA ILE A 100 0.22 6.20 -18.86
C ILE A 100 -0.62 5.98 -17.60
N TYR A 101 -0.67 4.75 -17.10
CA TYR A 101 -1.47 4.37 -15.95
C TYR A 101 -0.65 4.44 -14.64
N ILE A 102 -1.25 4.97 -13.59
CA ILE A 102 -0.68 4.98 -12.23
C ILE A 102 -0.70 3.54 -11.69
N CYS A 103 -1.85 2.89 -11.72
CA CYS A 103 -1.97 1.48 -11.37
C CYS A 103 -1.90 0.59 -12.60
N LYS A 104 -0.78 -0.10 -12.79
CA LYS A 104 -0.59 -1.03 -13.92
C LYS A 104 -1.53 -2.24 -13.88
N LYS A 105 -2.00 -2.65 -12.67
CA LYS A 105 -2.88 -3.82 -12.49
C LYS A 105 -4.29 -3.56 -13.01
N CYS A 106 -4.95 -2.51 -12.52
CA CYS A 106 -6.32 -2.17 -12.93
C CYS A 106 -6.39 -1.13 -14.05
N LYS A 107 -5.26 -0.57 -14.48
CA LYS A 107 -5.19 0.50 -15.48
C LYS A 107 -6.08 1.69 -15.10
N ASP A 108 -5.97 2.11 -13.84
CA ASP A 108 -6.68 3.23 -13.23
C ASP A 108 -8.22 3.10 -13.24
N THR A 109 -8.78 1.90 -13.44
CA THR A 109 -10.21 1.65 -13.32
C THR A 109 -10.67 1.47 -11.87
N GLY A 110 -9.75 1.14 -10.97
CA GLY A 110 -10.07 0.77 -9.60
C GLY A 110 -10.54 -0.69 -9.44
N PHE A 111 -10.82 -1.42 -10.54
CA PHE A 111 -11.41 -2.76 -10.52
C PHE A 111 -10.69 -3.74 -11.44
N ILE A 112 -10.69 -5.02 -11.04
CA ILE A 112 -10.21 -6.16 -11.84
C ILE A 112 -11.28 -7.25 -11.72
N ASP A 113 -11.84 -7.71 -12.85
CA ASP A 113 -12.88 -8.75 -12.90
C ASP A 113 -14.05 -8.49 -11.92
N ASN A 114 -14.55 -7.24 -11.90
CA ASN A 114 -15.61 -6.74 -11.01
C ASN A 114 -15.28 -6.77 -9.51
N LYS A 115 -14.00 -6.98 -9.15
CA LYS A 115 -13.52 -6.87 -7.76
C LYS A 115 -12.67 -5.61 -7.60
N GLU A 116 -12.73 -5.00 -6.43
CA GLU A 116 -11.90 -3.85 -6.10
C GLU A 116 -10.42 -4.19 -6.16
N CYS A 117 -9.65 -3.38 -6.88
CA CYS A 117 -8.19 -3.48 -6.90
C CYS A 117 -7.60 -3.04 -5.56
N ASN A 118 -6.43 -3.57 -5.18
CA ASN A 118 -5.75 -3.15 -3.96
C ASN A 118 -5.51 -1.62 -3.90
N CYS A 119 -5.22 -0.99 -5.04
CA CYS A 119 -5.06 0.47 -5.09
C CYS A 119 -6.35 1.21 -4.74
N PHE A 120 -7.53 0.68 -5.11
CA PHE A 120 -8.83 1.24 -4.77
C PHE A 120 -9.11 1.06 -3.27
N LYS A 121 -8.90 -0.14 -2.73
CA LYS A 121 -9.06 -0.43 -1.30
C LYS A 121 -8.14 0.44 -0.44
N GLN A 122 -6.87 0.61 -0.85
CA GLN A 122 -5.93 1.49 -0.15
C GLN A 122 -6.39 2.95 -0.17
N LYS A 123 -6.95 3.42 -1.29
CA LYS A 123 -7.49 4.78 -1.36
C LYS A 123 -8.69 4.99 -0.45
N LEU A 124 -9.58 3.99 -0.33
CA LEU A 124 -10.67 4.00 0.63
C LEU A 124 -10.16 4.09 2.07
N ILE A 125 -9.14 3.28 2.41
CA ILE A 125 -8.49 3.32 3.72
C ILE A 125 -7.91 4.71 3.98
N ASN A 126 -7.14 5.24 3.05
CA ASN A 126 -6.50 6.56 3.21
C ASN A 126 -7.51 7.67 3.46
N LYS A 127 -8.64 7.66 2.76
CA LYS A 127 -9.70 8.65 2.97
C LYS A 127 -10.47 8.43 4.27
N ALA A 128 -10.77 7.18 4.60
CA ALA A 128 -11.54 6.87 5.81
C ALA A 128 -10.78 7.25 7.09
N TYR A 129 -9.44 7.21 7.08
CA TYR A 129 -8.61 7.45 8.25
C TYR A 129 -7.83 8.77 8.22
N ASP A 130 -8.11 9.66 7.28
CA ASP A 130 -7.33 10.88 7.07
C ASP A 130 -5.80 10.60 7.04
N MET A 131 -5.43 9.48 6.40
CA MET A 131 -4.03 9.08 6.23
C MET A 131 -3.26 9.99 5.24
N SER A 132 -3.88 11.07 4.75
CA SER A 132 -3.25 12.02 3.84
C SER A 132 -1.93 12.58 4.41
N ASN A 133 -1.89 12.87 5.72
CA ASN A 133 -0.68 13.31 6.40
C ASN A 133 0.39 12.21 6.50
N ILE A 134 -0.01 10.94 6.69
CA ILE A 134 0.93 9.82 6.76
C ILE A 134 1.56 9.55 5.39
N ALA A 135 0.78 9.63 4.32
CA ALA A 135 1.27 9.45 2.96
C ALA A 135 2.39 10.42 2.58
N GLU A 136 2.35 11.66 3.05
CA GLU A 136 3.45 12.63 2.86
C GLU A 136 4.66 12.31 3.77
N ILE A 137 4.42 11.93 5.02
CA ILE A 137 5.49 11.62 5.97
C ILE A 137 6.28 10.39 5.55
N ILE A 138 5.64 9.31 5.07
CA ILE A 138 6.33 8.09 4.63
C ILE A 138 7.20 8.29 3.38
N LYS A 139 6.97 9.34 2.58
CA LYS A 139 7.87 9.71 1.49
C LYS A 139 9.24 10.18 2.00
N VAL A 140 9.26 10.79 3.18
CA VAL A 140 10.47 11.34 3.82
C VAL A 140 11.05 10.36 4.84
N GLU A 141 10.20 9.73 5.66
CA GLU A 141 10.60 8.75 6.67
C GLU A 141 10.48 7.32 6.10
N ASN A 142 11.58 6.82 5.56
CA ASN A 142 11.69 5.50 4.93
C ASN A 142 13.10 4.92 5.15
N PHE A 143 13.35 3.68 4.73
CA PHE A 143 14.64 3.03 4.93
C PHE A 143 15.80 3.76 4.25
N ASP A 144 15.59 4.45 3.12
CA ASP A 144 16.64 5.20 2.42
C ASP A 144 17.13 6.41 3.22
N SER A 145 16.23 7.00 4.03
CA SER A 145 16.54 8.15 4.89
C SER A 145 16.95 7.76 6.33
N PHE A 146 16.97 6.44 6.62
CA PHE A 146 17.38 5.96 7.94
C PHE A 146 18.89 6.02 8.10
N SER A 147 19.37 6.53 9.26
CA SER A 147 20.81 6.54 9.58
C SER A 147 21.10 5.87 10.92
N LEU A 148 22.05 4.94 10.91
CA LEU A 148 22.60 4.32 12.11
C LEU A 148 23.52 5.25 12.91
N ASP A 149 23.95 6.39 12.36
CA ASP A 149 24.88 7.32 13.00
C ASP A 149 24.32 8.03 14.25
N TYR A 150 23.02 7.91 14.47
CA TYR A 150 22.37 8.41 15.67
C TYR A 150 22.45 7.45 16.86
N TYR A 151 22.90 6.22 16.64
CA TYR A 151 22.94 5.19 17.68
C TYR A 151 24.38 5.03 18.20
N SER A 152 24.54 5.06 19.53
CA SER A 152 25.84 4.91 20.18
C SER A 152 26.43 3.53 19.93
N LYS A 153 27.75 3.51 19.66
CA LYS A 153 28.55 2.26 19.58
C LYS A 153 28.99 1.77 20.97
N GLU A 154 28.80 2.58 22.00
CA GLU A 154 29.11 2.20 23.39
C GLU A 154 27.96 1.42 23.98
N LYS A 155 28.28 0.32 24.66
CA LYS A 155 27.29 -0.50 25.39
C LYS A 155 26.71 0.28 26.56
N LYS A 156 25.41 0.12 26.80
CA LYS A 156 24.79 0.57 28.04
C LYS A 156 24.90 -0.51 29.09
N GLU A 157 24.99 -0.08 30.34
CA GLU A 157 24.98 -0.99 31.49
C GLU A 157 23.70 -1.85 31.50
N GLY A 158 23.85 -3.17 31.64
CA GLY A 158 22.75 -4.12 31.61
C GLY A 158 22.30 -4.58 30.21
N GLU A 159 22.89 -4.06 29.11
CA GLU A 159 22.59 -4.51 27.76
C GLU A 159 23.74 -5.37 27.20
N GLU A 160 23.36 -6.42 26.44
CA GLU A 160 24.35 -7.35 25.83
C GLU A 160 25.14 -6.74 24.68
N MET A 161 24.53 -5.77 23.94
CA MET A 161 25.13 -5.13 22.78
C MET A 161 24.91 -3.61 22.80
N SER A 162 25.66 -2.88 21.98
CA SER A 162 25.46 -1.43 21.84
C SER A 162 24.14 -1.07 21.16
N PRO A 163 23.60 0.13 21.36
CA PRO A 163 22.44 0.61 20.59
C PRO A 163 22.60 0.52 19.08
N PHE A 164 23.82 0.76 18.57
CA PHE A 164 24.16 0.63 17.16
C PHE A 164 24.01 -0.81 16.66
N GLU A 165 24.60 -1.77 17.37
CA GLU A 165 24.49 -3.20 17.01
C GLU A 165 23.05 -3.70 17.09
N ASN A 166 22.33 -3.34 18.16
CA ASN A 166 20.92 -3.68 18.31
C ASN A 166 20.07 -3.14 17.17
N MET A 167 20.26 -1.88 16.79
CA MET A 167 19.52 -1.27 15.69
C MET A 167 19.84 -1.90 14.35
N GLY A 168 21.09 -2.33 14.12
CA GLY A 168 21.46 -3.12 12.95
C GLY A 168 20.69 -4.43 12.84
N LEU A 169 20.51 -5.14 13.98
CA LEU A 169 19.69 -6.36 14.04
C LEU A 169 18.19 -6.06 13.83
N ILE A 170 17.70 -4.95 14.38
CA ILE A 170 16.32 -4.52 14.18
C ILE A 170 16.06 -4.21 12.70
N LEU A 171 16.94 -3.47 12.02
CA LEU A 171 16.83 -3.19 10.59
C LEU A 171 16.77 -4.49 9.78
N LYS A 172 17.69 -5.43 10.04
CA LYS A 172 17.67 -6.73 9.38
C LYS A 172 16.35 -7.49 9.63
N LYS A 173 15.80 -7.40 10.84
CA LYS A 173 14.48 -7.99 11.14
C LYS A 173 13.36 -7.31 10.36
N CYS A 174 13.37 -5.98 10.21
CA CYS A 174 12.39 -5.24 9.41
C CYS A 174 12.47 -5.61 7.92
N THR A 175 13.68 -5.69 7.35
CA THR A 175 13.85 -6.08 5.94
C THR A 175 13.42 -7.52 5.69
N ASN A 176 13.79 -8.46 6.56
CA ASN A 176 13.32 -9.85 6.47
C ASN A 176 11.78 -9.94 6.59
N PHE A 177 11.17 -9.18 7.49
CA PHE A 177 9.72 -9.12 7.62
C PHE A 177 9.02 -8.70 6.31
N ILE A 178 9.60 -7.73 5.59
CA ILE A 178 9.07 -7.24 4.31
C ILE A 178 9.34 -8.24 3.17
N GLU A 179 10.50 -8.89 3.16
CA GLU A 179 10.87 -9.87 2.14
C GLU A 179 10.03 -11.14 2.24
N GLU A 180 9.87 -11.65 3.48
CA GLU A 180 9.12 -12.88 3.77
C GLU A 180 7.60 -12.65 3.99
N PHE A 181 7.09 -11.44 3.72
CA PHE A 181 5.73 -11.03 4.10
C PHE A 181 4.62 -11.93 3.54
N ASP A 182 4.78 -12.43 2.33
CA ASP A 182 3.80 -13.33 1.69
C ASP A 182 3.99 -14.79 2.06
N GLU A 183 5.16 -15.15 2.57
CA GLU A 183 5.53 -16.54 2.83
C GLU A 183 5.35 -16.90 4.31
N LYS A 184 5.61 -15.93 5.21
CA LYS A 184 5.67 -16.18 6.65
C LYS A 184 4.75 -15.25 7.42
N PHE A 185 3.83 -15.84 8.16
CA PHE A 185 3.03 -15.09 9.12
C PHE A 185 3.87 -14.71 10.33
N THR A 186 4.10 -13.41 10.52
CA THR A 186 4.88 -12.86 11.64
C THR A 186 4.20 -11.60 12.16
N ASN A 187 4.04 -11.50 13.48
CA ASN A 187 3.62 -10.28 14.15
C ASN A 187 4.81 -9.69 14.92
N LEU A 188 4.86 -8.35 15.01
CA LEU A 188 5.94 -7.63 15.67
C LEU A 188 5.40 -6.68 16.74
N VAL A 189 6.10 -6.60 17.88
CA VAL A 189 5.93 -5.52 18.85
C VAL A 189 7.26 -4.78 19.00
N PHE A 190 7.29 -3.50 18.66
CA PHE A 190 8.40 -2.60 18.91
C PHE A 190 8.18 -1.89 20.23
N TYR A 191 9.04 -2.14 21.22
CA TYR A 191 8.91 -1.54 22.54
C TYR A 191 10.20 -0.88 23.01
N GLY A 192 10.07 0.11 23.89
CA GLY A 192 11.18 0.88 24.45
C GLY A 192 10.87 2.38 24.51
N ASN A 193 11.74 3.17 25.12
CA ASN A 193 11.52 4.59 25.38
C ASN A 193 11.20 5.41 24.13
N THR A 194 10.71 6.63 24.32
CA THR A 194 10.43 7.58 23.24
C THR A 194 11.71 7.98 22.49
N GLY A 195 11.55 8.42 21.22
CA GLY A 195 12.66 8.97 20.42
C GLY A 195 13.67 7.95 19.90
N LEU A 196 13.40 6.64 20.00
CA LEU A 196 14.32 5.57 19.58
C LEU A 196 14.13 5.09 18.13
N GLY A 197 13.19 5.67 17.36
CA GLY A 197 12.98 5.34 15.96
C GLY A 197 11.91 4.27 15.69
N LYS A 198 11.11 3.84 16.68
CA LYS A 198 10.02 2.86 16.51
C LYS A 198 9.03 3.29 15.43
N THR A 199 8.42 4.46 15.60
CA THR A 199 7.47 5.07 14.64
C THR A 199 8.09 5.23 13.26
N PHE A 200 9.37 5.64 13.17
CA PHE A 200 10.09 5.75 11.91
C PHE A 200 10.17 4.41 11.17
N LEU A 201 10.52 3.33 11.86
CA LEU A 201 10.58 2.00 11.24
C LEU A 201 9.18 1.44 10.92
N CYS A 202 8.15 1.75 11.71
CA CYS A 202 6.77 1.43 11.37
C CYS A 202 6.37 2.06 10.03
N ARG A 203 6.71 3.34 9.82
CA ARG A 203 6.45 4.09 8.57
C ARG A 203 7.28 3.55 7.40
N SER A 204 8.55 3.21 7.64
CA SER A 204 9.40 2.60 6.61
C SER A 204 8.85 1.26 6.11
N ILE A 205 8.40 0.40 7.03
CA ILE A 205 7.75 -0.88 6.70
C ILE A 205 6.46 -0.64 5.92
N ALA A 206 5.63 0.33 6.38
CA ALA A 206 4.39 0.69 5.69
C ALA A 206 4.66 1.11 4.24
N LYS A 207 5.64 1.99 4.02
CA LYS A 207 6.02 2.45 2.67
C LYS A 207 6.40 1.29 1.76
N ASP A 208 7.32 0.44 2.17
CA ASP A 208 7.82 -0.64 1.32
C ASP A 208 6.72 -1.66 0.97
N LEU A 209 5.81 -1.95 1.91
CA LEU A 209 4.67 -2.83 1.64
C LEU A 209 3.61 -2.17 0.75
N LEU A 210 3.36 -0.86 0.91
CA LEU A 210 2.50 -0.10 -0.01
C LEU A 210 3.08 -0.10 -1.43
N ASP A 211 4.39 0.10 -1.59
CA ASP A 211 5.07 0.04 -2.88
C ASP A 211 4.99 -1.35 -3.53
N LYS A 212 4.96 -2.41 -2.71
CA LYS A 212 4.69 -3.79 -3.16
C LYS A 212 3.20 -4.02 -3.48
N GLY A 213 2.33 -3.03 -3.30
CA GLY A 213 0.89 -3.10 -3.58
C GLY A 213 0.08 -3.87 -2.55
N LYS A 214 0.57 -3.94 -1.30
CA LYS A 214 -0.16 -4.46 -0.15
C LYS A 214 -1.12 -3.42 0.41
N ILE A 215 -2.18 -3.87 1.04
CA ILE A 215 -3.12 -3.02 1.77
C ILE A 215 -2.58 -2.83 3.18
N VAL A 216 -2.10 -1.63 3.49
CA VAL A 216 -1.56 -1.29 4.82
C VAL A 216 -2.49 -0.31 5.51
N LEU A 217 -2.94 -0.67 6.70
CA LEU A 217 -3.62 0.23 7.60
C LEU A 217 -2.68 0.67 8.71
N TYR A 218 -2.29 1.94 8.69
CA TYR A 218 -1.49 2.59 9.73
C TYR A 218 -2.39 3.48 10.58
N ILE A 219 -2.48 3.22 11.88
CA ILE A 219 -3.31 3.98 12.80
C ILE A 219 -2.61 4.15 14.14
N THR A 220 -2.75 5.31 14.78
CA THR A 220 -2.31 5.48 16.16
C THR A 220 -3.33 4.84 17.12
N SER A 221 -2.87 4.37 18.28
CA SER A 221 -3.78 3.80 19.28
C SER A 221 -4.89 4.77 19.68
N GLY A 222 -4.55 6.04 19.90
CA GLY A 222 -5.55 7.07 20.23
C GLY A 222 -6.67 7.16 19.20
N ASN A 223 -6.34 7.26 17.91
CA ASN A 223 -7.34 7.31 16.83
C ASN A 223 -8.15 6.01 16.73
N LEU A 224 -7.50 4.86 16.92
CA LEU A 224 -8.18 3.56 16.90
C LEU A 224 -9.26 3.47 17.98
N PHE A 225 -8.94 3.90 19.21
CA PHE A 225 -9.89 3.84 20.33
C PHE A 225 -10.96 4.93 20.25
N GLU A 226 -10.64 6.14 19.76
CA GLU A 226 -11.63 7.17 19.47
C GLU A 226 -12.70 6.67 18.48
N MET A 227 -12.29 5.87 17.49
CA MET A 227 -13.21 5.28 16.53
C MET A 227 -14.12 4.23 17.18
N PHE A 228 -13.61 3.39 18.07
CA PHE A 228 -14.42 2.44 18.83
C PHE A 228 -15.47 3.13 19.69
N GLU A 229 -15.08 4.21 20.36
CA GLU A 229 -15.99 5.01 21.19
C GLU A 229 -17.09 5.66 20.36
N LYS A 230 -16.75 6.27 19.23
CA LYS A 230 -17.75 6.84 18.31
C LYS A 230 -18.75 5.78 17.84
N GLN A 231 -18.30 4.59 17.46
CA GLN A 231 -19.18 3.51 17.04
C GLN A 231 -20.15 3.07 18.15
N GLN A 232 -19.70 3.05 19.39
CA GLN A 232 -20.53 2.63 20.51
C GLN A 232 -21.62 3.66 20.86
N PHE A 233 -21.30 4.97 20.74
CA PHE A 233 -22.17 6.04 21.25
C PHE A 233 -22.94 6.79 20.17
N ASP A 234 -22.49 6.79 18.90
CA ASP A 234 -23.15 7.50 17.80
C ASP A 234 -24.08 6.55 17.02
N LYS A 235 -25.37 6.61 17.35
CA LYS A 235 -26.40 5.75 16.72
C LYS A 235 -26.78 6.17 15.30
N ASP A 236 -26.46 7.38 14.89
CA ASP A 236 -26.86 7.95 13.60
C ASP A 236 -25.84 7.68 12.47
N ASN A 237 -24.60 7.31 12.81
CA ASN A 237 -23.50 7.05 11.85
C ASN A 237 -23.03 5.58 11.80
N LYS A 238 -23.85 4.62 12.20
CA LYS A 238 -23.47 3.19 12.29
C LYS A 238 -22.85 2.59 11.03
N ASP A 239 -23.23 3.06 9.84
CA ASP A 239 -22.76 2.52 8.57
C ASP A 239 -21.30 2.89 8.25
N VAL A 240 -20.76 3.97 8.84
CA VAL A 240 -19.39 4.46 8.57
C VAL A 240 -18.38 3.68 9.40
N ASP A 241 -18.69 3.42 10.65
CA ASP A 241 -17.76 2.88 11.64
C ASP A 241 -17.60 1.35 11.55
N GLU A 242 -18.67 0.61 11.20
CA GLU A 242 -18.59 -0.84 10.97
C GLU A 242 -17.59 -1.21 9.87
N ASN A 243 -17.47 -0.37 8.87
CA ASN A 243 -16.61 -0.61 7.72
C ASN A 243 -15.14 -0.34 8.01
N ILE A 244 -14.85 0.62 8.88
CA ILE A 244 -13.52 0.96 9.33
C ILE A 244 -12.97 -0.18 10.20
N LEU A 245 -13.76 -0.72 11.11
CA LEU A 245 -13.38 -1.87 11.92
C LEU A 245 -13.18 -3.13 11.08
N ASN A 246 -13.96 -3.31 10.02
CA ASN A 246 -13.73 -4.40 9.09
C ASN A 246 -12.39 -4.22 8.37
N LEU A 247 -11.99 -2.99 8.02
CA LEU A 247 -10.66 -2.73 7.43
C LEU A 247 -9.51 -3.04 8.40
N THR A 248 -9.66 -2.84 9.72
CA THR A 248 -8.64 -3.27 10.69
C THR A 248 -8.43 -4.79 10.67
N LYS A 249 -9.47 -5.55 10.36
CA LYS A 249 -9.42 -7.02 10.25
C LYS A 249 -8.96 -7.48 8.86
N GLU A 250 -9.25 -6.70 7.80
CA GLU A 250 -9.04 -7.10 6.40
C GLU A 250 -7.73 -6.63 5.78
N ALA A 251 -7.11 -5.55 6.27
CA ALA A 251 -5.83 -5.06 5.76
C ALA A 251 -4.75 -6.16 5.78
N ASP A 252 -3.87 -6.19 4.77
CA ASP A 252 -2.77 -7.15 4.71
C ASP A 252 -1.82 -6.94 5.90
N LEU A 253 -1.48 -5.68 6.22
CA LEU A 253 -0.78 -5.30 7.45
C LEU A 253 -1.59 -4.26 8.23
N LEU A 254 -1.76 -4.49 9.53
CA LEU A 254 -2.21 -3.48 10.49
C LEU A 254 -1.02 -2.98 11.30
N ILE A 255 -0.83 -1.66 11.33
CA ILE A 255 0.15 -1.00 12.20
C ILE A 255 -0.60 -0.19 13.25
N ILE A 256 -0.44 -0.54 14.52
CA ILE A 256 -0.94 0.23 15.66
C ILE A 256 0.26 0.94 16.28
N ASP A 257 0.34 2.26 16.06
CA ASP A 257 1.45 3.07 16.56
C ASP A 257 1.14 3.71 17.91
N ASP A 258 2.14 3.78 18.78
CA ASP A 258 2.09 4.37 20.13
C ASP A 258 1.02 3.76 21.05
N LEU A 259 0.89 2.42 21.07
CA LEU A 259 0.00 1.71 21.99
C LEU A 259 0.39 2.04 23.45
N GLY A 260 -0.61 2.38 24.27
CA GLY A 260 -0.46 2.78 25.67
C GLY A 260 -0.51 4.28 25.91
N THR A 261 -0.83 5.08 24.89
CA THR A 261 -1.06 6.53 25.04
C THR A 261 -2.55 6.87 25.18
N GLU A 262 -3.42 5.93 24.92
CA GLU A 262 -4.87 6.04 25.03
C GLU A 262 -5.40 5.86 26.45
N PHE A 263 -6.66 6.25 26.67
CA PHE A 263 -7.38 5.87 27.90
C PHE A 263 -7.79 4.39 27.84
N ILE A 264 -7.19 3.58 28.69
CA ILE A 264 -7.44 2.15 28.73
C ILE A 264 -8.70 1.87 29.55
N THR A 265 -9.74 1.41 28.89
CA THR A 265 -11.03 1.00 29.48
C THR A 265 -11.26 -0.50 29.29
N SER A 266 -12.27 -1.07 29.97
CA SER A 266 -12.69 -2.45 29.72
C SER A 266 -13.18 -2.64 28.28
N PHE A 267 -13.81 -1.62 27.70
CA PHE A 267 -14.28 -1.63 26.33
C PHE A 267 -13.12 -1.62 25.34
N SER A 268 -12.15 -0.68 25.49
CA SER A 268 -10.98 -0.63 24.62
C SER A 268 -10.15 -1.91 24.66
N ASN A 269 -10.01 -2.53 25.85
CA ASN A 269 -9.38 -3.84 25.99
C ASN A 269 -10.12 -4.95 25.22
N THR A 270 -11.45 -4.92 25.21
CA THR A 270 -12.25 -5.93 24.48
C THR A 270 -12.05 -5.78 22.97
N GLU A 271 -12.18 -4.57 22.45
CA GLU A 271 -12.03 -4.29 21.02
C GLU A 271 -10.61 -4.60 20.52
N LEU A 272 -9.58 -4.19 21.26
CA LEU A 272 -8.20 -4.51 20.93
C LEU A 272 -7.94 -6.03 20.91
N PHE A 273 -8.50 -6.76 21.87
CA PHE A 273 -8.40 -8.21 21.88
C PHE A 273 -9.08 -8.84 20.66
N GLU A 274 -10.28 -8.40 20.32
CA GLU A 274 -11.02 -8.90 19.15
C GLU A 274 -10.23 -8.68 17.84
N ILE A 275 -9.63 -7.51 17.65
CA ILE A 275 -8.80 -7.23 16.48
C ILE A 275 -7.58 -8.15 16.45
N ILE A 276 -6.80 -8.17 17.53
CA ILE A 276 -5.58 -8.97 17.62
C ILE A 276 -5.90 -10.45 17.37
N ASN A 277 -6.91 -10.98 18.06
CA ASN A 277 -7.30 -12.37 17.94
C ASN A 277 -7.83 -12.73 16.54
N SER A 278 -8.68 -11.89 15.96
CA SER A 278 -9.19 -12.09 14.59
C SER A 278 -8.07 -12.12 13.56
N ARG A 279 -7.07 -11.22 13.68
CA ARG A 279 -5.94 -11.16 12.76
C ARG A 279 -5.01 -12.35 12.90
N ILE A 280 -4.74 -12.81 14.12
CA ILE A 280 -3.98 -14.04 14.37
C ILE A 280 -4.66 -15.24 13.71
N LEU A 281 -5.98 -15.42 13.93
CA LEU A 281 -6.75 -16.51 13.34
C LEU A 281 -6.78 -16.47 11.81
N SER A 282 -6.83 -15.27 11.24
CA SER A 282 -6.81 -15.04 9.79
C SER A 282 -5.39 -15.01 9.21
N ARG A 283 -4.34 -15.23 10.02
CA ARG A 283 -2.92 -15.15 9.63
C ARG A 283 -2.57 -13.84 8.93
N LYS A 284 -3.10 -12.71 9.42
CA LYS A 284 -2.83 -11.37 8.93
C LYS A 284 -1.86 -10.66 9.86
N PRO A 285 -0.65 -10.28 9.40
CA PRO A 285 0.36 -9.63 10.22
C PRO A 285 -0.10 -8.35 10.89
N THR A 286 0.32 -8.16 12.14
CA THR A 286 0.14 -6.93 12.90
C THR A 286 1.48 -6.46 13.45
N LEU A 287 1.76 -5.16 13.31
CA LEU A 287 2.90 -4.48 13.90
C LEU A 287 2.39 -3.47 14.92
N ILE A 288 2.87 -3.57 16.15
CA ILE A 288 2.51 -2.66 17.24
C ILE A 288 3.77 -1.92 17.68
N SER A 289 3.71 -0.60 17.84
CA SER A 289 4.73 0.13 18.56
C SER A 289 4.20 0.59 19.92
N THR A 290 5.05 0.61 20.92
CA THR A 290 4.69 1.06 22.28
C THR A 290 5.89 1.65 23.00
N ASN A 291 5.63 2.61 23.88
CA ASN A 291 6.63 3.13 24.82
C ASN A 291 6.62 2.36 26.15
N LEU A 292 5.63 1.49 26.35
CA LEU A 292 5.49 0.71 27.57
C LEU A 292 6.54 -0.41 27.64
N SER A 293 7.07 -0.66 28.81
CA SER A 293 7.84 -1.85 29.11
C SER A 293 6.96 -3.10 29.12
N PRO A 294 7.54 -4.32 29.06
CA PRO A 294 6.80 -5.56 29.24
C PRO A 294 5.98 -5.62 30.52
N GLU A 295 6.49 -5.09 31.62
CA GLU A 295 5.82 -5.02 32.91
C GLU A 295 4.62 -4.06 32.86
N GLU A 296 4.79 -2.88 32.27
CA GLU A 296 3.73 -1.88 32.09
C GLU A 296 2.64 -2.40 31.14
N LEU A 297 2.98 -3.11 30.07
CA LEU A 297 2.00 -3.79 29.21
C LEU A 297 1.14 -4.76 30.02
N THR A 298 1.78 -5.53 30.91
CA THR A 298 1.10 -6.50 31.78
C THR A 298 0.20 -5.82 32.81
N ALA A 299 0.58 -4.64 33.31
CA ALA A 299 -0.20 -3.86 34.26
C ALA A 299 -1.40 -3.17 33.64
N ASN A 300 -1.26 -2.70 32.39
CA ASN A 300 -2.24 -1.84 31.72
C ASN A 300 -3.27 -2.61 30.89
N TYR A 301 -2.91 -3.76 30.33
CA TYR A 301 -3.79 -4.51 29.43
C TYR A 301 -4.30 -5.81 30.07
N SER A 302 -5.42 -6.30 29.54
CA SER A 302 -6.00 -7.56 30.00
C SER A 302 -5.03 -8.74 29.80
N ARG A 303 -5.09 -9.73 30.67
CA ARG A 303 -4.27 -10.97 30.56
C ARG A 303 -4.42 -11.66 29.21
N ARG A 304 -5.58 -11.53 28.55
CA ARG A 304 -5.83 -12.11 27.22
C ARG A 304 -4.98 -11.44 26.15
N ILE A 305 -4.92 -10.09 26.14
CA ILE A 305 -4.09 -9.32 25.21
C ILE A 305 -2.61 -9.64 25.46
N VAL A 306 -2.17 -9.54 26.71
CA VAL A 306 -0.79 -9.80 27.10
C VAL A 306 -0.34 -11.20 26.70
N SER A 307 -1.18 -12.22 26.91
CA SER A 307 -0.90 -13.59 26.47
C SER A 307 -0.72 -13.70 24.96
N ARG A 308 -1.51 -12.97 24.17
CA ARG A 308 -1.35 -12.93 22.71
C ARG A 308 -0.07 -12.22 22.28
N LEU A 309 0.23 -11.07 22.89
CA LEU A 309 1.45 -10.31 22.58
C LEU A 309 2.73 -11.12 22.87
N TYR A 310 2.76 -11.87 23.95
CA TYR A 310 3.92 -12.72 24.26
C TYR A 310 3.95 -14.05 23.49
N GLY A 311 2.80 -14.63 23.20
CA GLY A 311 2.71 -15.94 22.54
C GLY A 311 2.80 -15.87 21.02
N ASP A 312 2.22 -14.82 20.41
CA ASP A 312 2.00 -14.76 18.97
C ASP A 312 2.79 -13.61 18.27
N TYR A 313 3.55 -12.78 19.05
CA TYR A 313 4.33 -11.67 18.51
C TYR A 313 5.82 -11.80 18.87
N GLN A 314 6.68 -11.33 17.97
CA GLN A 314 8.09 -11.16 18.27
C GLN A 314 8.31 -9.81 18.96
N MET A 315 8.73 -9.84 20.21
CA MET A 315 9.07 -8.65 20.98
C MET A 315 10.44 -8.11 20.55
N VAL A 316 10.49 -6.86 20.11
CA VAL A 316 11.69 -6.19 19.58
C VAL A 316 12.02 -4.99 20.47
N LYS A 317 13.09 -5.12 21.27
CA LYS A 317 13.52 -4.10 22.22
C LYS A 317 14.31 -3.00 21.54
N PHE A 318 13.86 -1.76 21.72
CA PHE A 318 14.60 -0.55 21.33
C PHE A 318 15.20 0.09 22.56
N TYR A 319 16.47 0.47 22.47
CA TYR A 319 17.16 1.21 23.52
C TYR A 319 18.25 2.10 22.93
N GLY A 320 18.65 3.13 23.67
CA GLY A 320 19.60 4.11 23.20
C GLY A 320 19.29 5.50 23.78
N ASN A 321 19.74 6.52 23.06
CA ASN A 321 19.45 7.92 23.37
C ASN A 321 18.32 8.43 22.47
N ASP A 322 17.59 9.45 22.93
CA ASP A 322 16.55 10.09 22.11
C ASP A 322 17.16 10.77 20.89
N ILE A 323 16.83 10.26 19.68
CA ILE A 323 17.34 10.76 18.40
C ILE A 323 16.85 12.17 18.10
N ARG A 324 15.64 12.54 18.57
CA ARG A 324 15.08 13.90 18.37
C ARG A 324 15.96 14.94 19.05
N VAL A 325 16.47 14.61 20.24
CA VAL A 325 17.41 15.47 20.98
C VAL A 325 18.75 15.52 20.26
N LEU A 326 19.28 14.39 19.81
CA LEU A 326 20.56 14.34 19.09
C LEU A 326 20.54 15.11 17.78
N LYS A 327 19.44 15.05 17.01
CA LYS A 327 19.27 15.85 15.78
C LYS A 327 19.33 17.34 16.07
N LYS A 328 18.55 17.82 17.07
CA LYS A 328 18.57 19.24 17.47
C LYS A 328 19.94 19.75 17.93
N LEU A 329 20.76 18.87 18.51
CA LEU A 329 22.12 19.24 18.93
C LEU A 329 23.06 19.33 17.73
N LYS A 330 22.93 18.45 16.72
CA LYS A 330 23.74 18.48 15.48
C LYS A 330 23.39 19.69 14.58
N ASP A 331 22.13 20.09 14.51
CA ASP A 331 21.67 21.23 13.70
C ASP A 331 22.10 22.60 14.29
N LYS A 332 22.64 22.61 15.51
CA LYS A 332 23.14 23.82 16.19
C LYS A 332 24.65 24.02 16.11
N VAL A 333 25.36 23.07 15.50
CA VAL A 333 26.81 23.09 15.25
C VAL A 333 27.06 23.30 13.77
#